data_588dd5c918429feaec61c2fd8036e2aa
#
_entry.id   588dd5c918429feaec61c2fd8036e2aa
#
_cell.length_a   1.000
_cell.length_b   1.000
_cell.length_c   1.000
_cell.angle_alpha   90.00
_cell.angle_beta   90.00
_cell.angle_gamma   90.00
#
_symmetry.space_group_name_H-M   'P 1'
#
loop_
_entity.id
_entity.type
_entity.pdbx_description
1 polymer ?
#
loop_
_entity_poly.entity_id
_entity_poly.type
_entity_poly.pdbx_seq_one_letter_code
_entity_poly.pdbx_strand_id
1 'polypeptide(L)'
;MTNKGKGWRLATMAAALMMAGSAWATEYSASFKNADIEEFINTVGKNLNKTIIIEPSVRGKINVRSYDLLNEDQYYQFFLSVLDVYGFAVVPMNNGVLKVVRSKDAKTSAIPVVDDTNPGVGDEMVTRVVPVRNVSVRELAPLLRQLNDNAGGGNVVHYEPSNVLLITGRAAVVNRLVEVVRRVDKAGDQDMDVIKLKFASAGEMVRLVTNLNKDGSNQGANASLLLSPKVVADERTNSVVISGEPKARARIIQMVRQLDRDLQSQGNTRVFYLKYGKAKDLVDVLKGVSSSIAADKKGGAAATATGGASIGGGQLAISADETTNALVITAQ
;
A
#
# COMPACT_ATOMS: atom_id res chain seq x y z
N MET A 1 27.15 -41.69 62.69
CA MET A 1 27.53 -40.26 62.78
C MET A 1 26.76 -39.45 61.82
N THR A 2 26.04 -38.53 62.29
CA THR A 2 24.80 -37.88 61.92
C THR A 2 24.94 -36.84 60.78
N ASN A 3 24.12 -37.03 59.74
CA ASN A 3 23.98 -36.14 58.58
C ASN A 3 22.90 -35.02 58.86
N LYS A 4 23.18 -34.12 59.80
CA LYS A 4 22.27 -33.02 60.19
C LYS A 4 22.56 -31.66 59.56
N GLY A 5 23.57 -31.54 58.67
CA GLY A 5 24.00 -30.24 58.17
C GLY A 5 23.43 -29.78 56.82
N LYS A 6 22.77 -30.66 56.02
CA LYS A 6 22.26 -30.33 54.66
C LYS A 6 20.82 -29.79 54.66
N GLY A 7 20.00 -30.14 55.64
CA GLY A 7 18.61 -29.69 55.70
C GLY A 7 18.46 -28.21 56.06
N TRP A 8 19.35 -27.66 56.88
CA TRP A 8 19.24 -26.28 57.34
C TRP A 8 19.66 -25.27 56.27
N ARG A 9 20.63 -25.61 55.41
CA ARG A 9 21.03 -24.73 54.29
C ARG A 9 19.98 -24.65 53.20
N LEU A 10 19.19 -25.70 52.98
CA LEU A 10 18.07 -25.70 52.06
C LEU A 10 16.86 -24.92 52.59
N ALA A 11 16.59 -24.98 53.90
CA ALA A 11 15.52 -24.21 54.54
C ALA A 11 15.78 -22.70 54.54
N THR A 12 17.04 -22.27 54.74
CA THR A 12 17.42 -20.86 54.67
C THR A 12 17.41 -20.30 53.26
N MET A 13 17.69 -21.14 52.23
CA MET A 13 17.62 -20.74 50.85
C MET A 13 16.17 -20.62 50.32
N ALA A 14 15.25 -21.47 50.80
CA ALA A 14 13.81 -21.38 50.50
C ALA A 14 13.14 -20.19 51.17
N ALA A 15 13.55 -19.81 52.40
CA ALA A 15 13.03 -18.63 53.07
C ALA A 15 13.51 -17.31 52.43
N ALA A 16 14.72 -17.28 51.83
CA ALA A 16 15.22 -16.13 51.10
C ALA A 16 14.53 -15.94 49.75
N LEU A 17 14.01 -17.00 49.09
CA LEU A 17 13.27 -16.92 47.85
C LEU A 17 11.82 -16.45 48.03
N MET A 18 11.23 -16.59 49.19
CA MET A 18 9.87 -16.10 49.50
C MET A 18 9.82 -14.62 49.88
N MET A 19 10.94 -13.93 50.08
CA MET A 19 11.02 -12.50 50.29
C MET A 19 11.25 -11.69 49.02
N ALA A 20 11.30 -12.33 47.87
CA ALA A 20 11.41 -11.64 46.57
C ALA A 20 10.06 -11.02 46.18
N GLY A 21 9.83 -9.81 46.65
CA GLY A 21 9.15 -8.77 45.92
C GLY A 21 7.64 -8.90 45.77
N SER A 22 6.88 -8.60 46.76
CA SER A 22 5.64 -7.85 46.54
C SER A 22 6.03 -6.45 46.10
N ALA A 23 6.21 -6.25 44.79
CA ALA A 23 6.17 -4.92 44.20
C ALA A 23 4.76 -4.39 44.47
N TRP A 24 4.64 -3.53 45.45
CA TRP A 24 3.40 -2.84 45.73
C TRP A 24 3.18 -1.90 44.55
N ALA A 25 2.35 -2.30 43.61
CA ALA A 25 1.87 -1.39 42.59
C ALA A 25 1.10 -0.30 43.31
N THR A 26 1.63 0.91 43.29
CA THR A 26 0.94 2.08 43.84
C THR A 26 -0.23 2.38 42.91
N GLU A 27 -1.44 2.20 43.42
CA GLU A 27 -2.67 2.49 42.68
C GLU A 27 -3.16 3.90 43.02
N TYR A 28 -3.56 4.64 41.98
CA TYR A 28 -4.00 6.02 42.10
C TYR A 28 -5.48 6.14 41.77
N SER A 29 -6.19 6.96 42.50
CA SER A 29 -7.58 7.36 42.24
C SER A 29 -7.63 8.86 42.02
N ALA A 30 -8.39 9.31 41.04
CA ALA A 30 -8.53 10.72 40.70
C ALA A 30 -10.00 11.14 40.74
N SER A 31 -10.38 12.00 41.69
CA SER A 31 -11.70 12.58 41.77
C SER A 31 -11.58 14.06 42.09
N PHE A 32 -11.74 14.91 41.11
CA PHE A 32 -11.67 16.36 41.22
C PHE A 32 -12.98 16.97 40.76
N LYS A 33 -13.71 17.63 41.65
CA LYS A 33 -14.98 18.28 41.34
C LYS A 33 -14.83 19.79 41.54
N ASN A 34 -14.93 20.54 40.45
CA ASN A 34 -14.78 22.00 40.43
C ASN A 34 -13.44 22.47 41.03
N ALA A 35 -12.40 21.64 40.90
CA ALA A 35 -11.05 21.93 41.38
C ALA A 35 -10.31 22.88 40.45
N ASP A 36 -9.34 23.61 40.98
CA ASP A 36 -8.44 24.40 40.13
C ASP A 36 -7.48 23.48 39.35
N ILE A 37 -7.23 23.78 38.08
CA ILE A 37 -6.33 22.99 37.27
C ILE A 37 -4.91 22.96 37.83
N GLU A 38 -4.44 24.06 38.46
CA GLU A 38 -3.13 24.12 39.06
C GLU A 38 -3.03 23.14 40.24
N GLU A 39 -4.11 23.03 41.07
CA GLU A 39 -4.19 22.06 42.19
C GLU A 39 -4.13 20.61 41.65
N PHE A 40 -4.86 20.34 40.57
CA PHE A 40 -4.82 19.04 39.90
C PHE A 40 -3.40 18.69 39.43
N ILE A 41 -2.75 19.61 38.69
CA ILE A 41 -1.40 19.40 38.16
C ILE A 41 -0.40 19.16 39.30
N ASN A 42 -0.48 19.93 40.37
CA ASN A 42 0.40 19.79 41.55
C ASN A 42 0.18 18.44 42.26
N THR A 43 -1.07 18.00 42.37
CA THR A 43 -1.41 16.71 43.00
C THR A 43 -0.87 15.55 42.17
N VAL A 44 -1.05 15.59 40.84
CA VAL A 44 -0.53 14.57 39.92
C VAL A 44 1.00 14.56 39.93
N GLY A 45 1.64 15.73 39.87
CA GLY A 45 3.10 15.84 39.94
C GLY A 45 3.68 15.22 41.19
N LYS A 46 3.02 15.47 42.35
CA LYS A 46 3.41 14.88 43.63
C LYS A 46 3.24 13.35 43.62
N ASN A 47 2.12 12.85 43.13
CA ASN A 47 1.83 11.42 43.06
C ASN A 47 2.80 10.66 42.15
N LEU A 48 3.13 11.24 40.98
CA LEU A 48 4.06 10.67 40.01
C LEU A 48 5.53 11.00 40.28
N ASN A 49 5.80 11.74 41.36
CA ASN A 49 7.16 12.22 41.73
C ASN A 49 7.85 12.94 40.53
N LYS A 50 7.09 13.72 39.76
CA LYS A 50 7.55 14.49 38.63
C LYS A 50 7.56 15.98 38.95
N THR A 51 8.63 16.67 38.56
CA THR A 51 8.67 18.14 38.64
C THR A 51 7.89 18.73 37.48
N ILE A 52 6.90 19.57 37.72
CA ILE A 52 6.06 20.18 36.71
C ILE A 52 6.18 21.70 36.76
N ILE A 53 6.44 22.33 35.63
CA ILE A 53 6.42 23.79 35.48
C ILE A 53 5.09 24.14 34.78
N ILE A 54 4.33 25.04 35.41
CA ILE A 54 3.04 25.49 34.93
C ILE A 54 3.21 26.88 34.35
N GLU A 55 2.81 27.05 33.09
CA GLU A 55 2.81 28.37 32.46
C GLU A 55 1.69 29.25 33.04
N PRO A 56 1.91 30.56 33.28
CA PRO A 56 0.91 31.45 33.88
C PRO A 56 -0.43 31.54 33.12
N SER A 57 -0.46 31.11 31.89
CA SER A 57 -1.65 31.04 31.03
C SER A 57 -2.55 29.82 31.32
N VAL A 58 -2.05 28.84 32.09
CA VAL A 58 -2.76 27.61 32.46
C VAL A 58 -3.67 27.89 33.64
N ARG A 59 -4.91 28.21 33.41
CA ARG A 59 -5.90 28.53 34.44
C ARG A 59 -7.27 27.95 34.04
N GLY A 60 -8.04 27.51 35.01
CA GLY A 60 -9.39 27.00 34.80
C GLY A 60 -9.83 26.04 35.85
N LYS A 61 -11.10 25.68 35.85
CA LYS A 61 -11.70 24.69 36.73
C LYS A 61 -11.93 23.40 35.96
N ILE A 62 -11.65 22.28 36.62
CA ILE A 62 -11.81 20.96 36.03
C ILE A 62 -12.84 20.14 36.83
N ASN A 63 -13.53 19.26 36.09
CA ASN A 63 -14.39 18.23 36.66
C ASN A 63 -13.96 16.90 36.08
N VAL A 64 -13.31 16.09 36.90
CA VAL A 64 -12.73 14.81 36.46
C VAL A 64 -12.97 13.77 37.54
N ARG A 65 -13.34 12.55 37.13
CA ARG A 65 -13.52 11.42 38.01
C ARG A 65 -12.99 10.15 37.35
N SER A 66 -12.08 9.46 38.04
CA SER A 66 -11.74 8.07 37.76
C SER A 66 -12.54 7.17 38.69
N TYR A 67 -13.18 6.14 38.15
CA TYR A 67 -13.86 5.11 38.92
C TYR A 67 -12.94 3.93 39.26
N ASP A 68 -11.94 3.71 38.41
CA ASP A 68 -11.00 2.63 38.55
C ASP A 68 -9.70 3.12 39.19
N LEU A 69 -9.04 2.21 39.88
CA LEU A 69 -7.68 2.42 40.39
C LEU A 69 -6.72 2.31 39.20
N LEU A 70 -5.87 3.32 39.04
CA LEU A 70 -4.94 3.46 37.94
C LEU A 70 -3.52 3.14 38.40
N ASN A 71 -2.76 2.40 37.60
CA ASN A 71 -1.33 2.29 37.81
C ASN A 71 -0.60 3.60 37.39
N GLU A 72 0.70 3.71 37.64
CA GLU A 72 1.48 4.93 37.38
C GLU A 72 1.39 5.39 35.92
N ASP A 73 1.56 4.47 34.93
CA ASP A 73 1.49 4.78 33.52
C ASP A 73 0.07 5.20 33.09
N GLN A 74 -0.94 4.47 33.56
CA GLN A 74 -2.34 4.82 33.29
C GLN A 74 -2.71 6.17 33.91
N TYR A 75 -2.21 6.46 35.10
CA TYR A 75 -2.44 7.74 35.77
C TYR A 75 -1.76 8.89 35.04
N TYR A 76 -0.57 8.66 34.50
CA TYR A 76 0.11 9.63 33.66
C TYR A 76 -0.65 9.87 32.33
N GLN A 77 -1.08 8.82 31.64
CA GLN A 77 -1.91 8.97 30.42
C GLN A 77 -3.24 9.67 30.71
N PHE A 78 -3.89 9.35 31.82
CA PHE A 78 -5.08 10.03 32.27
C PHE A 78 -4.83 11.53 32.51
N PHE A 79 -3.72 11.88 33.13
CA PHE A 79 -3.30 13.27 33.32
C PHE A 79 -3.16 14.01 31.99
N LEU A 80 -2.47 13.41 31.02
CA LEU A 80 -2.30 14.00 29.69
C LEU A 80 -3.65 14.20 28.99
N SER A 81 -4.52 13.20 29.03
CA SER A 81 -5.83 13.25 28.40
C SER A 81 -6.73 14.30 29.04
N VAL A 82 -6.68 14.44 30.36
CA VAL A 82 -7.43 15.50 31.07
C VAL A 82 -6.96 16.88 30.62
N LEU A 83 -5.65 17.13 30.61
CA LEU A 83 -5.11 18.42 30.18
C LEU A 83 -5.47 18.74 28.74
N ASP A 84 -5.45 17.74 27.86
CA ASP A 84 -5.82 17.92 26.46
C ASP A 84 -7.29 18.35 26.29
N VAL A 85 -8.23 17.72 27.02
CA VAL A 85 -9.66 18.10 26.99
C VAL A 85 -9.87 19.57 27.41
N TYR A 86 -9.02 20.06 28.32
CA TYR A 86 -9.09 21.47 28.76
C TYR A 86 -8.19 22.40 27.91
N GLY A 87 -7.61 21.92 26.83
CA GLY A 87 -6.83 22.70 25.85
C GLY A 87 -5.39 22.98 26.26
N PHE A 88 -4.82 22.15 27.13
CA PHE A 88 -3.43 22.21 27.57
C PHE A 88 -2.63 21.01 27.08
N ALA A 89 -1.34 21.16 26.94
CA ALA A 89 -0.43 20.11 26.54
C ALA A 89 0.76 20.04 27.49
N VAL A 90 1.30 18.84 27.66
CA VAL A 90 2.51 18.58 28.42
C VAL A 90 3.66 18.41 27.46
N VAL A 91 4.71 19.19 27.67
CA VAL A 91 5.96 19.11 26.91
C VAL A 91 7.04 18.55 27.83
N PRO A 92 7.54 17.33 27.60
CA PRO A 92 8.65 16.80 28.38
C PRO A 92 9.95 17.52 28.00
N MET A 93 10.72 17.90 29.02
CA MET A 93 12.02 18.53 28.84
C MET A 93 13.15 17.51 29.04
N ASN A 94 14.32 17.75 28.43
CA ASN A 94 15.46 16.82 28.50
C ASN A 94 15.99 16.53 29.89
N ASN A 95 15.65 17.38 30.89
CA ASN A 95 16.04 17.24 32.31
C ASN A 95 15.02 16.42 33.12
N GLY A 96 14.04 15.76 32.49
CA GLY A 96 13.00 15.02 33.19
C GLY A 96 11.87 15.87 33.80
N VAL A 97 11.92 17.20 33.62
CA VAL A 97 10.87 18.14 34.02
C VAL A 97 9.77 18.18 32.97
N LEU A 98 8.53 18.25 33.41
CA LEU A 98 7.37 18.43 32.51
C LEU A 98 6.97 19.91 32.52
N LYS A 99 6.69 20.46 31.34
CA LYS A 99 6.16 21.82 31.19
C LYS A 99 4.72 21.74 30.69
N VAL A 100 3.79 22.34 31.40
CA VAL A 100 2.39 22.46 31.00
C VAL A 100 2.17 23.82 30.34
N VAL A 101 1.69 23.79 29.09
CA VAL A 101 1.45 24.97 28.26
C VAL A 101 0.09 24.85 27.55
N ARG A 102 -0.39 25.91 26.93
CA ARG A 102 -1.57 25.77 26.05
C ARG A 102 -1.23 24.91 24.82
N SER A 103 -2.16 24.08 24.37
CA SER A 103 -1.96 23.20 23.22
C SER A 103 -1.50 23.95 21.97
N LYS A 104 -2.01 25.15 21.73
CA LYS A 104 -1.60 26.01 20.62
C LYS A 104 -0.13 26.49 20.70
N ASP A 105 0.39 26.68 21.91
CA ASP A 105 1.73 27.19 22.16
C ASP A 105 2.76 26.04 22.28
N ALA A 106 2.28 24.83 22.47
CA ALA A 106 3.11 23.62 22.52
C ALA A 106 3.94 23.42 21.25
N LYS A 107 3.40 23.77 20.07
CA LYS A 107 4.09 23.63 18.76
C LYS A 107 5.43 24.35 18.67
N THR A 108 5.58 25.45 19.41
CA THR A 108 6.80 26.29 19.43
C THR A 108 7.75 25.94 20.55
N SER A 109 7.35 24.99 21.41
CA SER A 109 8.19 24.51 22.50
C SER A 109 9.21 23.47 22.01
N ALA A 110 10.20 23.15 22.85
CA ALA A 110 11.21 22.13 22.55
C ALA A 110 10.59 20.72 22.67
N ILE A 111 9.77 20.35 21.68
CA ILE A 111 9.11 19.04 21.62
C ILE A 111 10.12 17.98 21.25
N PRO A 112 10.15 16.81 21.94
CA PRO A 112 11.07 15.73 21.61
C PRO A 112 10.81 15.18 20.22
N VAL A 113 11.89 14.87 19.50
CA VAL A 113 11.82 14.18 18.23
C VAL A 113 11.83 12.68 18.51
N VAL A 114 10.83 11.98 18.01
CA VAL A 114 10.63 10.54 18.20
C VAL A 114 10.84 9.78 16.88
N ASP A 115 11.15 8.50 17.01
CA ASP A 115 11.40 7.61 15.89
C ASP A 115 10.53 6.32 15.98
N ASP A 116 10.84 5.32 15.15
CA ASP A 116 10.14 4.03 15.12
C ASP A 116 10.42 3.17 16.36
N THR A 117 11.55 3.38 17.02
CA THR A 117 11.96 2.61 18.20
C THR A 117 11.29 3.13 19.46
N ASN A 118 11.05 4.44 19.52
CA ASN A 118 10.33 5.11 20.60
C ASN A 118 9.30 6.09 20.02
N PRO A 119 8.13 5.62 19.60
CA PRO A 119 7.14 6.42 18.88
C PRO A 119 6.38 7.43 19.77
N GLY A 120 6.64 7.45 21.09
CA GLY A 120 5.82 8.16 22.06
C GLY A 120 4.47 7.46 22.31
N VAL A 121 3.82 7.78 23.43
CA VAL A 121 2.60 7.10 23.89
C VAL A 121 1.48 8.11 24.19
N GLY A 122 0.26 7.80 23.79
CA GLY A 122 -0.95 8.54 24.16
C GLY A 122 -0.95 9.99 23.67
N ASP A 123 -1.25 10.91 24.61
CA ASP A 123 -1.42 12.34 24.34
C ASP A 123 -0.13 13.17 24.59
N GLU A 124 1.03 12.54 24.68
CA GLU A 124 2.32 13.24 24.73
C GLU A 124 2.56 14.04 23.44
N MET A 125 3.08 15.26 23.59
CA MET A 125 3.48 16.05 22.42
C MET A 125 4.82 15.56 21.87
N VAL A 126 4.82 15.17 20.60
CA VAL A 126 5.99 14.65 19.89
C VAL A 126 6.13 15.25 18.50
N THR A 127 7.37 15.26 17.99
CA THR A 127 7.66 15.57 16.60
C THR A 127 8.26 14.34 15.94
N ARG A 128 7.76 13.97 14.77
CA ARG A 128 8.27 12.85 14.00
C ARG A 128 8.68 13.26 12.60
N VAL A 129 9.83 12.78 12.18
CA VAL A 129 10.38 12.98 10.84
C VAL A 129 10.10 11.72 10.02
N VAL A 130 9.32 11.85 8.94
CA VAL A 130 8.85 10.73 8.12
C VAL A 130 9.35 10.90 6.70
N PRO A 131 10.33 10.10 6.25
CA PRO A 131 10.73 10.07 4.86
C PRO A 131 9.67 9.35 4.01
N VAL A 132 9.33 9.93 2.87
CA VAL A 132 8.39 9.39 1.88
C VAL A 132 9.17 9.05 0.62
N ARG A 133 8.94 7.88 0.01
CA ARG A 133 9.76 7.38 -1.10
C ARG A 133 9.05 7.47 -2.46
N ASN A 134 7.79 7.08 -2.49
CA ASN A 134 7.06 6.82 -3.73
C ASN A 134 6.06 7.94 -4.09
N VAL A 135 5.64 8.72 -3.09
CA VAL A 135 4.66 9.79 -3.25
C VAL A 135 5.28 11.14 -2.91
N SER A 136 4.83 12.20 -3.56
CA SER A 136 5.30 13.57 -3.25
C SER A 136 4.73 14.05 -1.91
N VAL A 137 5.61 14.51 -1.01
CA VAL A 137 5.19 15.13 0.27
C VAL A 137 4.35 16.38 0.07
N ARG A 138 4.53 17.08 -1.07
CA ARG A 138 3.72 18.24 -1.43
C ARG A 138 2.23 17.89 -1.59
N GLU A 139 1.94 16.72 -2.15
CA GLU A 139 0.57 16.25 -2.34
C GLU A 139 -0.04 15.69 -1.05
N LEU A 140 0.79 15.04 -0.21
CA LEU A 140 0.34 14.45 1.05
C LEU A 140 0.10 15.48 2.16
N ALA A 141 0.95 16.52 2.24
CA ALA A 141 0.92 17.47 3.35
C ALA A 141 -0.44 18.16 3.57
N PRO A 142 -1.19 18.61 2.55
CA PRO A 142 -2.51 19.23 2.74
C PRO A 142 -3.52 18.26 3.39
N LEU A 143 -3.54 17.00 2.93
CA LEU A 143 -4.44 15.96 3.47
C LEU A 143 -4.11 15.65 4.93
N LEU A 144 -2.83 15.53 5.25
CA LEU A 144 -2.37 15.26 6.61
C LEU A 144 -2.62 16.44 7.55
N ARG A 145 -2.50 17.68 7.08
CA ARG A 145 -2.88 18.87 7.86
C ARG A 145 -4.35 18.82 8.25
N GLN A 146 -5.23 18.56 7.30
CA GLN A 146 -6.66 18.47 7.57
C GLN A 146 -6.99 17.40 8.62
N LEU A 147 -6.29 16.27 8.60
CA LEU A 147 -6.44 15.21 9.61
C LEU A 147 -5.84 15.58 10.97
N ASN A 148 -4.82 16.43 10.99
CA ASN A 148 -4.11 16.85 12.20
C ASN A 148 -4.78 18.07 12.88
N ASP A 149 -5.32 19.01 12.11
CA ASP A 149 -6.00 20.20 12.64
C ASP A 149 -7.24 19.86 13.45
N ASN A 150 -7.95 18.80 13.06
CA ASN A 150 -9.12 18.29 13.80
C ASN A 150 -8.74 17.65 15.15
N ALA A 151 -7.47 17.38 15.39
CA ALA A 151 -6.96 16.72 16.60
C ALA A 151 -6.34 17.68 17.64
N GLY A 152 -6.54 19.00 17.49
CA GLY A 152 -6.18 20.00 18.51
C GLY A 152 -4.68 20.25 18.68
N GLY A 153 -4.11 21.10 17.86
CA GLY A 153 -2.77 21.67 18.11
C GLY A 153 -1.61 21.03 17.36
N GLY A 154 -1.85 20.12 16.45
CA GLY A 154 -0.80 19.53 15.60
C GLY A 154 -0.33 20.46 14.46
N ASN A 155 0.85 20.16 13.91
CA ASN A 155 1.39 20.81 12.71
C ASN A 155 2.02 19.80 11.76
N VAL A 156 1.81 19.97 10.45
CA VAL A 156 2.46 19.15 9.41
C VAL A 156 3.22 20.07 8.47
N VAL A 157 4.54 19.95 8.46
CA VAL A 157 5.43 20.66 7.57
C VAL A 157 6.06 19.68 6.59
N HIS A 158 6.14 20.02 5.32
CA HIS A 158 6.82 19.23 4.31
C HIS A 158 8.11 19.91 3.88
N TYR A 159 9.12 19.09 3.58
CA TYR A 159 10.39 19.55 3.04
C TYR A 159 10.66 18.81 1.73
N GLU A 160 10.42 19.53 0.62
CA GLU A 160 10.47 18.95 -0.74
C GLU A 160 11.86 18.41 -1.13
N PRO A 161 13.00 19.09 -0.84
CA PRO A 161 14.29 18.65 -1.35
C PRO A 161 14.69 17.23 -0.95
N SER A 162 14.28 16.78 0.23
CA SER A 162 14.53 15.42 0.70
C SER A 162 13.28 14.55 0.79
N ASN A 163 12.13 15.06 0.30
CA ASN A 163 10.84 14.39 0.33
C ASN A 163 10.44 13.88 1.73
N VAL A 164 10.56 14.74 2.74
CA VAL A 164 10.34 14.44 4.15
C VAL A 164 9.16 15.23 4.71
N LEU A 165 8.38 14.57 5.57
CA LEU A 165 7.33 15.17 6.38
C LEU A 165 7.80 15.33 7.83
N LEU A 166 7.59 16.52 8.41
CA LEU A 166 7.72 16.75 9.84
C LEU A 166 6.30 16.86 10.42
N ILE A 167 5.93 15.94 11.28
CA ILE A 167 4.61 15.85 11.89
C ILE A 167 4.77 16.11 13.37
N THR A 168 4.19 17.20 13.87
CA THR A 168 4.18 17.55 15.30
C THR A 168 2.76 17.43 15.81
N GLY A 169 2.59 16.83 16.97
CA GLY A 169 1.27 16.64 17.58
C GLY A 169 1.30 15.60 18.69
N ARG A 170 0.12 15.15 19.11
CA ARG A 170 0.00 14.06 20.08
C ARG A 170 0.52 12.75 19.49
N ALA A 171 1.25 11.97 20.29
CA ALA A 171 1.87 10.72 19.83
C ALA A 171 0.85 9.77 19.18
N ALA A 172 -0.33 9.61 19.77
CA ALA A 172 -1.39 8.77 19.21
C ALA A 172 -1.83 9.24 17.79
N VAL A 173 -1.98 10.56 17.60
CA VAL A 173 -2.38 11.13 16.29
C VAL A 173 -1.22 11.04 15.30
N VAL A 174 -0.01 11.40 15.72
CA VAL A 174 1.20 11.32 14.90
C VAL A 174 1.43 9.88 14.41
N ASN A 175 1.34 8.89 15.29
CA ASN A 175 1.51 7.48 14.95
C ASN A 175 0.45 7.00 13.94
N ARG A 176 -0.81 7.43 14.09
CA ARG A 176 -1.87 7.16 13.13
C ARG A 176 -1.58 7.80 11.77
N LEU A 177 -1.11 9.06 11.75
CA LEU A 177 -0.77 9.74 10.51
C LEU A 177 0.42 9.08 9.80
N VAL A 178 1.44 8.65 10.54
CA VAL A 178 2.58 7.89 10.01
C VAL A 178 2.12 6.59 9.36
N GLU A 179 1.19 5.88 9.98
CA GLU A 179 0.63 4.66 9.40
C GLU A 179 -0.15 4.94 8.09
N VAL A 180 -0.91 6.04 8.04
CA VAL A 180 -1.57 6.50 6.80
C VAL A 180 -0.53 6.81 5.72
N VAL A 181 0.52 7.59 6.06
CA VAL A 181 1.61 7.90 5.12
C VAL A 181 2.25 6.63 4.58
N ARG A 182 2.58 5.67 5.45
CA ARG A 182 3.19 4.39 5.03
C ARG A 182 2.30 3.60 4.08
N ARG A 183 0.99 3.58 4.31
CA ARG A 183 0.04 2.88 3.44
C ARG A 183 -0.08 3.55 2.08
N VAL A 184 -0.15 4.88 2.05
CA VAL A 184 -0.23 5.64 0.80
C VAL A 184 1.09 5.55 0.03
N ASP A 185 2.23 5.66 0.71
CA ASP A 185 3.54 5.53 0.10
C ASP A 185 3.77 4.13 -0.50
N LYS A 186 3.32 3.08 0.21
CA LYS A 186 3.35 1.70 -0.32
C LYS A 186 2.44 1.52 -1.54
N ALA A 187 1.29 2.18 -1.57
CA ALA A 187 0.40 2.15 -2.73
C ALA A 187 0.96 2.92 -3.92
N GLY A 188 1.80 3.93 -3.66
CA GLY A 188 2.53 4.70 -4.67
C GLY A 188 3.80 4.01 -5.19
N ASP A 189 4.12 2.80 -4.73
CA ASP A 189 5.29 2.03 -5.17
C ASP A 189 5.22 1.77 -6.68
N GLN A 190 6.17 2.37 -7.40
CA GLN A 190 6.30 2.28 -8.86
C GLN A 190 7.45 1.36 -9.28
N ASP A 191 7.71 0.31 -8.50
CA ASP A 191 8.66 -0.71 -8.92
C ASP A 191 8.40 -1.15 -10.37
N MET A 192 9.46 -1.47 -11.09
CA MET A 192 9.41 -1.87 -12.47
C MET A 192 9.74 -3.34 -12.61
N ASP A 193 8.89 -4.06 -13.34
CA ASP A 193 9.17 -5.42 -13.78
C ASP A 193 9.50 -5.43 -15.26
N VAL A 194 10.57 -6.13 -15.63
CA VAL A 194 11.00 -6.30 -17.03
C VAL A 194 10.75 -7.75 -17.45
N ILE A 195 9.94 -7.94 -18.47
CA ILE A 195 9.63 -9.26 -19.03
C ILE A 195 10.19 -9.36 -20.44
N LYS A 196 11.11 -10.27 -20.64
CA LYS A 196 11.63 -10.60 -21.97
C LYS A 196 10.65 -11.52 -22.68
N LEU A 197 10.19 -11.11 -23.88
CA LEU A 197 9.31 -11.91 -24.71
C LEU A 197 10.11 -12.92 -25.55
N LYS A 198 9.47 -14.06 -25.81
CA LYS A 198 10.08 -15.16 -26.60
C LYS A 198 9.51 -15.26 -28.02
N PHE A 199 8.20 -15.02 -28.16
CA PHE A 199 7.46 -15.29 -29.39
C PHE A 199 6.84 -14.02 -29.98
N ALA A 200 6.31 -13.14 -29.13
CA ALA A 200 5.65 -11.92 -29.60
C ALA A 200 6.62 -10.73 -29.69
N SER A 201 6.29 -9.73 -30.49
CA SER A 201 6.98 -8.44 -30.53
C SER A 201 6.58 -7.58 -29.33
N ALA A 202 7.55 -6.91 -28.69
CA ALA A 202 7.30 -6.05 -27.54
C ALA A 202 6.35 -4.88 -27.86
N GLY A 203 6.50 -4.28 -29.06
CA GLY A 203 5.63 -3.18 -29.51
C GLY A 203 4.17 -3.59 -29.68
N GLU A 204 3.93 -4.76 -30.30
CA GLU A 204 2.57 -5.29 -30.45
C GLU A 204 1.94 -5.68 -29.11
N MET A 205 2.73 -6.34 -28.26
CA MET A 205 2.28 -6.72 -26.92
C MET A 205 1.82 -5.51 -26.11
N VAL A 206 2.58 -4.42 -26.11
CA VAL A 206 2.21 -3.18 -25.39
C VAL A 206 0.93 -2.58 -25.96
N ARG A 207 0.75 -2.57 -27.29
CA ARG A 207 -0.49 -2.09 -27.93
C ARG A 207 -1.71 -2.90 -27.49
N LEU A 208 -1.61 -4.23 -27.50
CA LEU A 208 -2.69 -5.13 -27.07
C LEU A 208 -3.04 -4.93 -25.60
N VAL A 209 -2.04 -4.93 -24.72
CA VAL A 209 -2.25 -4.74 -23.28
C VAL A 209 -2.84 -3.37 -22.97
N THR A 210 -2.39 -2.32 -23.65
CA THR A 210 -2.91 -0.96 -23.46
C THR A 210 -4.37 -0.83 -23.90
N ASN A 211 -4.75 -1.45 -25.01
CA ASN A 211 -6.13 -1.46 -25.50
C ASN A 211 -7.05 -2.23 -24.56
N LEU A 212 -6.64 -3.41 -24.10
CA LEU A 212 -7.41 -4.20 -23.14
C LEU A 212 -7.58 -3.49 -21.78
N ASN A 213 -6.58 -2.70 -21.34
CA ASN A 213 -6.71 -1.89 -20.14
C ASN A 213 -7.62 -0.67 -20.31
N LYS A 214 -7.70 -0.07 -21.51
CA LYS A 214 -8.60 1.06 -21.78
C LYS A 214 -10.06 0.64 -21.78
N ASP A 215 -10.38 -0.51 -22.34
CA ASP A 215 -11.76 -1.03 -22.42
C ASP A 215 -12.29 -1.46 -21.04
N GLY A 216 -11.40 -1.84 -20.11
CA GLY A 216 -11.76 -2.19 -18.72
C GLY A 216 -11.96 -1.00 -17.80
N SER A 217 -11.58 0.23 -18.19
CA SER A 217 -11.61 1.43 -17.33
C SER A 217 -12.83 2.34 -17.53
N ASN A 218 -13.85 1.91 -18.27
CA ASN A 218 -15.06 2.70 -18.56
C ASN A 218 -16.06 2.79 -17.38
N GLN A 219 -15.65 2.40 -16.16
CA GLN A 219 -16.44 2.59 -14.94
C GLN A 219 -15.67 3.46 -13.93
N GLY A 220 -15.90 4.77 -13.99
CA GLY A 220 -15.54 5.72 -12.96
C GLY A 220 -14.44 6.71 -13.37
N ALA A 221 -14.86 7.90 -13.73
CA ALA A 221 -14.03 9.06 -14.09
C ALA A 221 -13.10 9.59 -12.97
N ASN A 222 -12.87 8.80 -11.91
CA ASN A 222 -12.06 9.15 -10.73
C ASN A 222 -11.00 8.10 -10.38
N ALA A 223 -10.65 7.17 -11.27
CA ALA A 223 -9.47 6.34 -11.06
C ALA A 223 -8.24 7.24 -11.19
N SER A 224 -7.58 7.50 -10.05
CA SER A 224 -6.39 8.33 -9.97
C SER A 224 -5.41 7.94 -11.07
N LEU A 225 -5.07 8.88 -11.95
CA LEU A 225 -4.06 8.75 -13.00
C LEU A 225 -2.71 8.23 -12.45
N LEU A 226 -2.47 8.39 -11.14
CA LEU A 226 -1.29 7.94 -10.40
C LEU A 226 -1.25 6.42 -10.16
N LEU A 227 -2.39 5.72 -10.21
CA LEU A 227 -2.48 4.28 -9.95
C LEU A 227 -2.54 3.43 -11.23
N SER A 228 -2.59 4.08 -12.40
CA SER A 228 -2.62 3.37 -13.67
C SER A 228 -1.25 2.78 -14.00
N PRO A 229 -1.16 1.46 -14.24
CA PRO A 229 0.09 0.82 -14.60
C PRO A 229 0.57 1.35 -15.96
N LYS A 230 1.86 1.73 -16.02
CA LYS A 230 2.51 2.10 -17.27
C LYS A 230 3.17 0.88 -17.89
N VAL A 231 2.93 0.66 -19.18
CA VAL A 231 3.53 -0.43 -19.95
C VAL A 231 4.29 0.16 -21.13
N VAL A 232 5.58 -0.13 -21.21
CA VAL A 232 6.48 0.39 -22.26
C VAL A 232 7.22 -0.76 -22.93
N ALA A 233 7.37 -0.70 -24.26
CA ALA A 233 8.15 -1.66 -25.02
C ALA A 233 9.61 -1.22 -25.13
N ASP A 234 10.55 -2.12 -24.82
CA ASP A 234 11.95 -2.02 -25.22
C ASP A 234 12.17 -2.95 -26.41
N GLU A 235 12.13 -2.36 -27.62
CA GLU A 235 12.27 -3.11 -28.87
C GLU A 235 13.68 -3.68 -29.05
N ARG A 236 14.70 -3.03 -28.47
CA ARG A 236 16.09 -3.47 -28.57
C ARG A 236 16.32 -4.81 -27.87
N THR A 237 15.68 -5.04 -26.75
CA THR A 237 15.80 -6.29 -25.98
C THR A 237 14.59 -7.21 -26.15
N ASN A 238 13.59 -6.80 -26.94
CA ASN A 238 12.28 -7.42 -27.08
C ASN A 238 11.64 -7.69 -25.72
N SER A 239 11.63 -6.66 -24.87
CA SER A 239 11.14 -6.75 -23.49
C SER A 239 10.02 -5.76 -23.24
N VAL A 240 9.12 -6.12 -22.34
CA VAL A 240 8.06 -5.24 -21.84
C VAL A 240 8.41 -4.80 -20.44
N VAL A 241 8.49 -3.48 -20.22
CA VAL A 241 8.70 -2.85 -18.93
C VAL A 241 7.34 -2.44 -18.37
N ILE A 242 7.02 -2.91 -17.17
CA ILE A 242 5.74 -2.67 -16.51
C ILE A 242 6.02 -1.98 -15.18
N SER A 243 5.44 -0.79 -14.95
CA SER A 243 5.53 -0.08 -13.68
C SER A 243 4.14 0.23 -13.13
N GLY A 244 4.02 0.35 -11.80
CA GLY A 244 2.77 0.65 -11.12
C GLY A 244 2.54 -0.22 -9.90
N GLU A 245 1.33 -0.16 -9.35
CA GLU A 245 0.94 -0.91 -8.16
C GLU A 245 1.21 -2.43 -8.30
N PRO A 246 1.73 -3.12 -7.25
CA PRO A 246 2.09 -4.54 -7.32
C PRO A 246 0.99 -5.47 -7.83
N LYS A 247 -0.27 -5.21 -7.44
CA LYS A 247 -1.42 -6.02 -7.92
C LYS A 247 -1.71 -5.81 -9.40
N ALA A 248 -1.65 -4.56 -9.86
CA ALA A 248 -1.84 -4.21 -11.26
C ALA A 248 -0.71 -4.77 -12.14
N ARG A 249 0.55 -4.65 -11.67
CA ARG A 249 1.70 -5.26 -12.34
C ARG A 249 1.55 -6.77 -12.47
N ALA A 250 1.24 -7.47 -11.38
CA ALA A 250 1.06 -8.94 -11.39
C ALA A 250 0.00 -9.38 -12.41
N ARG A 251 -1.11 -8.65 -12.51
CA ARG A 251 -2.17 -8.92 -13.50
C ARG A 251 -1.65 -8.78 -14.92
N ILE A 252 -0.93 -7.70 -15.22
CA ILE A 252 -0.36 -7.47 -16.55
C ILE A 252 0.72 -8.51 -16.87
N ILE A 253 1.60 -8.84 -15.93
CA ILE A 253 2.60 -9.90 -16.08
C ILE A 253 1.96 -11.22 -16.46
N GLN A 254 0.89 -11.60 -15.78
CA GLN A 254 0.15 -12.82 -16.07
C GLN A 254 -0.47 -12.77 -17.48
N MET A 255 -1.05 -11.63 -17.88
CA MET A 255 -1.62 -11.42 -19.22
C MET A 255 -0.54 -11.52 -20.30
N VAL A 256 0.59 -10.84 -20.13
CA VAL A 256 1.73 -10.89 -21.06
C VAL A 256 2.25 -12.32 -21.22
N ARG A 257 2.40 -13.08 -20.13
CA ARG A 257 2.82 -14.48 -20.17
C ARG A 257 1.82 -15.40 -20.87
N GLN A 258 0.53 -15.10 -20.78
CA GLN A 258 -0.50 -15.86 -21.49
C GLN A 258 -0.51 -15.56 -22.98
N LEU A 259 -0.19 -14.33 -23.38
CA LEU A 259 -0.15 -13.92 -24.77
C LEU A 259 1.17 -14.29 -25.46
N ASP A 260 2.30 -14.31 -24.71
CA ASP A 260 3.61 -14.71 -25.22
C ASP A 260 3.75 -16.24 -25.28
N ARG A 261 2.87 -16.88 -26.03
CA ARG A 261 2.94 -18.31 -26.30
C ARG A 261 3.43 -18.51 -27.72
N ASP A 262 4.12 -19.63 -27.93
CA ASP A 262 4.34 -20.12 -29.27
C ASP A 262 2.95 -20.35 -29.91
N LEU A 263 2.53 -19.39 -30.69
CA LEU A 263 1.55 -19.66 -31.72
C LEU A 263 2.32 -20.57 -32.66
N GLN A 264 2.45 -21.88 -32.30
CA GLN A 264 2.84 -22.88 -33.27
C GLN A 264 2.06 -22.51 -34.50
N SER A 265 2.79 -21.98 -35.48
CA SER A 265 2.23 -21.49 -36.70
C SER A 265 1.33 -22.58 -37.22
N GLN A 266 0.05 -22.52 -36.90
CA GLN A 266 -0.95 -23.01 -37.76
C GLN A 266 -0.90 -22.09 -38.97
N GLY A 267 0.29 -22.01 -39.56
CA GLY A 267 0.46 -21.63 -40.92
C GLY A 267 -0.30 -22.70 -41.65
N ASN A 268 -1.56 -22.38 -41.97
CA ASN A 268 -2.47 -23.22 -42.69
C ASN A 268 -1.92 -23.51 -44.11
N THR A 269 -0.62 -23.31 -44.31
CA THR A 269 0.10 -23.57 -45.54
C THR A 269 0.79 -24.93 -45.46
N ARG A 270 0.31 -25.86 -46.25
CA ARG A 270 0.93 -27.19 -46.41
C ARG A 270 1.44 -27.36 -47.80
N VAL A 271 2.66 -27.90 -47.93
CA VAL A 271 3.28 -28.20 -49.21
C VAL A 271 3.23 -29.71 -49.45
N PHE A 272 2.68 -30.13 -50.57
CA PHE A 272 2.58 -31.53 -50.97
C PHE A 272 3.40 -31.74 -52.24
N TYR A 273 4.45 -32.55 -52.18
CA TYR A 273 5.24 -32.94 -53.35
C TYR A 273 4.56 -34.09 -54.08
N LEU A 274 4.27 -33.88 -55.38
CA LEU A 274 3.56 -34.85 -56.18
C LEU A 274 4.54 -35.76 -56.93
N LYS A 275 4.29 -37.06 -56.88
CA LYS A 275 5.13 -38.07 -57.54
C LYS A 275 4.62 -38.51 -58.92
N TYR A 276 3.28 -38.48 -59.10
CA TYR A 276 2.66 -39.10 -60.30
C TYR A 276 1.76 -38.16 -61.10
N GLY A 277 1.50 -36.95 -60.63
CA GLY A 277 0.69 -35.94 -61.31
C GLY A 277 1.42 -34.63 -61.44
N LYS A 278 1.03 -33.78 -62.35
CA LYS A 278 1.54 -32.40 -62.46
C LYS A 278 0.77 -31.50 -61.49
N ALA A 279 1.50 -30.75 -60.71
CA ALA A 279 0.91 -29.85 -59.71
C ALA A 279 -0.02 -28.80 -60.33
N LYS A 280 0.28 -28.34 -61.54
CA LYS A 280 -0.53 -27.38 -62.28
C LYS A 280 -1.93 -27.90 -62.62
N ASP A 281 -2.04 -29.13 -63.13
CA ASP A 281 -3.32 -29.73 -63.54
C ASP A 281 -4.21 -29.99 -62.30
N LEU A 282 -3.59 -30.33 -61.16
CA LEU A 282 -4.29 -30.57 -59.88
C LEU A 282 -4.80 -29.28 -59.22
N VAL A 283 -4.14 -28.13 -59.41
CA VAL A 283 -4.61 -26.84 -58.88
C VAL A 283 -5.94 -26.45 -59.48
N ASP A 284 -6.11 -26.65 -60.82
CA ASP A 284 -7.35 -26.27 -61.52
C ASP A 284 -8.53 -27.14 -61.05
N VAL A 285 -8.29 -28.43 -60.83
CA VAL A 285 -9.30 -29.36 -60.30
C VAL A 285 -9.66 -29.01 -58.87
N LEU A 286 -8.66 -28.74 -58.01
CA LEU A 286 -8.90 -28.41 -56.62
C LEU A 286 -9.57 -27.06 -56.42
N LYS A 287 -9.25 -26.05 -57.26
CA LYS A 287 -9.97 -24.78 -57.27
C LYS A 287 -11.44 -24.97 -57.71
N GLY A 288 -11.70 -25.82 -58.68
CA GLY A 288 -13.06 -26.15 -59.13
C GLY A 288 -13.86 -26.82 -58.01
N VAL A 289 -13.27 -27.79 -57.31
CA VAL A 289 -13.91 -28.47 -56.18
C VAL A 289 -14.11 -27.53 -54.97
N SER A 290 -13.13 -26.67 -54.69
CA SER A 290 -13.26 -25.72 -53.57
C SER A 290 -14.34 -24.67 -53.82
N SER A 291 -14.52 -24.24 -55.07
CA SER A 291 -15.61 -23.32 -55.45
C SER A 291 -16.99 -23.98 -55.40
N SER A 292 -17.10 -25.27 -55.74
CA SER A 292 -18.37 -26.01 -55.64
C SER A 292 -18.79 -26.26 -54.17
N ILE A 293 -17.84 -26.57 -53.29
CA ILE A 293 -18.11 -26.72 -51.87
C ILE A 293 -18.52 -25.38 -51.19
N ALA A 294 -17.94 -24.26 -51.68
CA ALA A 294 -18.33 -22.93 -51.23
C ALA A 294 -19.74 -22.52 -51.73
N ALA A 295 -20.17 -23.04 -52.89
CA ALA A 295 -21.50 -22.80 -53.46
C ALA A 295 -22.60 -23.62 -52.75
N ASP A 296 -22.32 -24.87 -52.37
CA ASP A 296 -23.28 -25.72 -51.64
C ASP A 296 -23.62 -25.22 -50.21
N LYS A 297 -22.72 -24.48 -49.58
CA LYS A 297 -23.02 -23.82 -48.29
C LYS A 297 -23.95 -22.60 -48.41
N LYS A 298 -24.24 -22.11 -49.63
CA LYS A 298 -25.11 -20.97 -49.87
C LYS A 298 -26.56 -21.32 -50.22
N GLY A 299 -26.88 -22.62 -50.28
CA GLY A 299 -28.19 -23.17 -50.72
C GLY A 299 -29.07 -23.60 -49.55
N GLY A 300 -29.29 -22.76 -48.56
CA GLY A 300 -30.26 -23.11 -47.47
C GLY A 300 -30.62 -21.90 -46.63
N ALA A 301 -31.80 -21.30 -46.92
CA ALA A 301 -32.53 -20.29 -46.17
C ALA A 301 -32.40 -18.85 -46.69
N ALA A 302 -33.38 -18.48 -47.51
CA ALA A 302 -33.82 -17.11 -47.69
C ALA A 302 -34.46 -16.59 -46.42
N ALA A 303 -33.93 -15.50 -45.83
CA ALA A 303 -34.67 -14.54 -45.01
C ALA A 303 -33.88 -13.25 -44.86
N THR A 304 -34.40 -12.22 -45.52
CA THR A 304 -34.46 -10.78 -45.17
C THR A 304 -33.26 -10.08 -44.47
N ALA A 305 -32.88 -9.06 -45.21
CA ALA A 305 -31.97 -7.96 -44.92
C ALA A 305 -32.02 -7.38 -43.49
N THR A 306 -30.88 -7.05 -42.96
CA THR A 306 -30.39 -5.68 -42.69
C THR A 306 -29.07 -5.74 -41.91
N GLY A 307 -28.05 -5.10 -42.48
CA GLY A 307 -27.01 -4.43 -41.73
C GLY A 307 -25.92 -5.27 -41.05
N GLY A 308 -24.73 -5.31 -41.67
CA GLY A 308 -23.50 -5.23 -40.92
C GLY A 308 -22.73 -6.52 -40.66
N ALA A 309 -21.50 -6.50 -41.13
CA ALA A 309 -20.39 -7.39 -40.80
C ALA A 309 -20.31 -8.70 -41.59
N SER A 310 -19.61 -8.62 -42.71
CA SER A 310 -18.99 -9.74 -43.41
C SER A 310 -18.02 -10.46 -42.44
N ILE A 311 -18.46 -11.55 -41.85
CA ILE A 311 -17.57 -12.51 -41.20
C ILE A 311 -16.89 -13.28 -42.33
N GLY A 312 -15.56 -13.03 -42.48
CA GLY A 312 -14.70 -13.56 -43.52
C GLY A 312 -14.81 -15.08 -43.66
N GLY A 313 -15.32 -15.54 -44.78
CA GLY A 313 -15.14 -16.90 -45.25
C GLY A 313 -13.66 -17.13 -45.54
N GLY A 314 -13.01 -18.05 -44.84
CA GLY A 314 -11.61 -18.38 -45.03
C GLY A 314 -11.30 -18.66 -46.49
N GLN A 315 -10.44 -17.84 -47.12
CA GLN A 315 -9.99 -18.02 -48.48
C GLN A 315 -8.98 -19.15 -48.53
N LEU A 316 -9.36 -20.26 -49.17
CA LEU A 316 -8.45 -21.34 -49.53
C LEU A 316 -7.62 -20.88 -50.73
N ALA A 317 -6.32 -20.60 -50.53
CA ALA A 317 -5.40 -20.31 -51.61
C ALA A 317 -4.63 -21.57 -52.00
N ILE A 318 -4.75 -21.97 -53.26
CA ILE A 318 -4.05 -23.13 -53.83
C ILE A 318 -3.14 -22.64 -54.94
N SER A 319 -1.85 -22.93 -54.84
CA SER A 319 -0.86 -22.60 -55.89
C SER A 319 0.02 -23.82 -56.18
N ALA A 320 0.51 -23.89 -57.42
CA ALA A 320 1.47 -24.89 -57.86
C ALA A 320 2.85 -24.30 -58.02
N ASP A 321 3.86 -24.99 -57.56
CA ASP A 321 5.26 -24.76 -57.92
C ASP A 321 5.65 -25.77 -58.99
N GLU A 322 5.81 -25.28 -60.22
CA GLU A 322 6.14 -26.12 -61.38
C GLU A 322 7.58 -26.64 -61.31
N THR A 323 8.47 -25.96 -60.59
CA THR A 323 9.88 -26.33 -60.52
C THR A 323 10.09 -27.57 -59.64
N THR A 324 9.41 -27.64 -58.54
CA THR A 324 9.52 -28.75 -57.58
C THR A 324 8.35 -29.73 -57.67
N ASN A 325 7.41 -29.51 -58.59
CA ASN A 325 6.16 -30.25 -58.75
C ASN A 325 5.40 -30.36 -57.41
N ALA A 326 5.34 -29.26 -56.67
CA ALA A 326 4.71 -29.20 -55.38
C ALA A 326 3.41 -28.38 -55.41
N LEU A 327 2.45 -28.80 -54.57
CA LEU A 327 1.18 -28.12 -54.37
C LEU A 327 1.24 -27.41 -53.00
N VAL A 328 1.08 -26.09 -53.05
CA VAL A 328 1.03 -25.25 -51.82
C VAL A 328 -0.43 -24.90 -51.53
N ILE A 329 -0.95 -25.37 -50.42
CA ILE A 329 -2.32 -25.13 -49.98
C ILE A 329 -2.27 -24.27 -48.73
N THR A 330 -2.86 -23.07 -48.79
CA THR A 330 -3.02 -22.18 -47.61
C THR A 330 -4.50 -22.03 -47.32
N ALA A 331 -4.90 -22.43 -46.12
CA ALA A 331 -6.24 -22.24 -45.60
C ALA A 331 -6.18 -21.23 -44.42
N GLN A 332 -7.12 -20.29 -44.40
CA GLN A 332 -7.30 -19.40 -43.22
C GLN A 332 -8.29 -20.00 -42.25
#